data_993858c2352bbfd6d5f73b6bbe002505
#
_entry.id   993858c2352bbfd6d5f73b6bbe002505
#
_cell.length_a   1.000
_cell.length_b   1.000
_cell.length_c   1.000
_cell.angle_alpha   90.00
_cell.angle_beta   90.00
_cell.angle_gamma   90.00
#
_symmetry.space_group_name_H-M   'P 1'
#
loop_
_entity.id
_entity.type
_entity.pdbx_description
1 polymer ?
#
loop_
_entity_poly.entity_id
_entity_poly.type
_entity_poly.pdbx_seq_one_letter_code
_entity_poly.pdbx_strand_id
1 'polypeptide(L)'
;GCVVKALEMNGYEQTGAENNYISSIEGLGEFDGGSMSGWMGTLNDWFTNYGFAAFTVAAGTLGSGDEIRIMYTRNGYGADLGGSWDNHIKTVKALTFSAGELSPAFDADTHEYTLTVDKGTDSVLVTPTASNKNYQVRTYVGETEYKRTAMVPTVDGTTITCLLYTSP
;
A
#
# COMPACT_ATOMS: atom_id res chain seq x y z
N GLY A 1 -13.99 8.95 -10.52
CA GLY A 1 -12.57 8.63 -10.41
C GLY A 1 -12.29 7.14 -10.59
N CYS A 2 -11.02 6.71 -10.51
CA CYS A 2 -10.59 5.33 -10.79
C CYS A 2 -11.34 4.28 -9.95
N VAL A 3 -11.54 4.53 -8.66
CA VAL A 3 -12.26 3.61 -7.75
C VAL A 3 -13.70 3.40 -8.20
N VAL A 4 -14.44 4.47 -8.45
CA VAL A 4 -15.85 4.39 -8.90
C VAL A 4 -15.94 3.62 -10.21
N LYS A 5 -15.06 3.93 -11.16
CA LYS A 5 -15.04 3.22 -12.45
C LYS A 5 -14.70 1.73 -12.28
N ALA A 6 -13.80 1.37 -11.39
CA ALA A 6 -13.48 -0.02 -11.10
C ALA A 6 -14.68 -0.78 -10.50
N LEU A 7 -15.43 -0.15 -9.59
CA LEU A 7 -16.66 -0.72 -9.02
C LEU A 7 -17.72 -0.92 -10.14
N GLU A 8 -18.00 0.10 -10.94
CA GLU A 8 -18.95 0.04 -12.06
C GLU A 8 -18.59 -1.06 -13.07
N MET A 9 -17.31 -1.18 -13.46
CA MET A 9 -16.84 -2.21 -14.39
C MET A 9 -17.02 -3.64 -13.87
N ASN A 10 -17.07 -3.82 -12.55
CA ASN A 10 -17.32 -5.12 -11.90
C ASN A 10 -18.76 -5.29 -11.44
N GLY A 11 -19.65 -4.37 -11.80
CA GLY A 11 -21.06 -4.46 -11.48
C GLY A 11 -21.42 -4.16 -10.02
N TYR A 12 -20.52 -3.50 -9.29
CA TYR A 12 -20.77 -3.10 -7.90
C TYR A 12 -21.41 -1.70 -7.83
N GLU A 13 -22.47 -1.60 -7.05
CA GLU A 13 -23.12 -0.32 -6.75
C GLU A 13 -22.44 0.36 -5.56
N GLN A 14 -22.35 1.69 -5.60
CA GLN A 14 -21.81 2.48 -4.51
C GLN A 14 -22.62 3.76 -4.30
N THR A 15 -22.54 4.34 -3.11
CA THR A 15 -23.09 5.66 -2.79
C THR A 15 -22.06 6.54 -2.09
N GLY A 16 -22.21 7.86 -2.24
CA GLY A 16 -21.40 8.86 -1.56
C GLY A 16 -20.17 9.35 -2.30
N ALA A 17 -19.74 8.68 -3.38
CA ALA A 17 -18.53 9.08 -4.12
C ALA A 17 -18.64 10.47 -4.75
N GLU A 18 -19.85 10.96 -5.03
CA GLU A 18 -20.15 12.32 -5.49
C GLU A 18 -19.71 13.38 -4.46
N ASN A 19 -19.64 13.01 -3.18
CA ASN A 19 -19.15 13.84 -2.07
C ASN A 19 -17.70 13.51 -1.67
N ASN A 20 -16.96 12.84 -2.55
CA ASN A 20 -15.59 12.35 -2.30
C ASN A 20 -15.46 11.36 -1.13
N TYR A 21 -16.56 10.71 -0.76
CA TYR A 21 -16.60 9.72 0.31
C TYR A 21 -17.53 8.57 -0.07
N ILE A 22 -17.00 7.35 -0.15
CA ILE A 22 -17.82 6.16 -0.38
C ILE A 22 -18.44 5.74 0.94
N SER A 23 -19.74 5.92 1.07
CA SER A 23 -20.50 5.59 2.28
C SER A 23 -21.08 4.18 2.26
N SER A 24 -21.31 3.59 1.06
CA SER A 24 -21.82 2.23 0.91
C SER A 24 -21.29 1.58 -0.37
N ILE A 25 -21.04 0.26 -0.32
CA ILE A 25 -20.83 -0.60 -1.49
C ILE A 25 -21.72 -1.82 -1.33
N GLU A 26 -22.53 -2.16 -2.36
CA GLU A 26 -23.46 -3.30 -2.37
C GLU A 26 -24.39 -3.33 -1.14
N GLY A 27 -24.85 -2.16 -0.72
CA GLY A 27 -25.74 -2.02 0.43
C GLY A 27 -25.06 -2.17 1.81
N LEU A 28 -23.78 -2.50 1.88
CA LEU A 28 -23.01 -2.45 3.13
C LEU A 28 -22.58 -1.01 3.38
N GLY A 29 -23.22 -0.34 4.32
CA GLY A 29 -22.99 1.04 4.66
C GLY A 29 -22.03 1.25 5.83
N GLU A 30 -21.61 2.51 5.98
CA GLU A 30 -20.96 2.94 7.22
C GLU A 30 -21.88 2.68 8.43
N PHE A 31 -21.26 2.31 9.55
CA PHE A 31 -21.94 1.95 10.82
C PHE A 31 -22.69 0.60 10.83
N ASP A 32 -22.85 -0.10 9.71
CA ASP A 32 -23.53 -1.40 9.67
C ASP A 32 -22.79 -2.49 10.47
N GLY A 33 -21.48 -2.39 10.55
CA GLY A 33 -20.63 -3.30 11.34
C GLY A 33 -20.38 -2.85 12.79
N GLY A 34 -20.96 -1.72 13.21
CA GLY A 34 -20.77 -1.08 14.51
C GLY A 34 -20.48 0.41 14.38
N SER A 35 -20.53 1.15 15.50
CA SER A 35 -20.45 2.62 15.52
C SER A 35 -19.15 3.22 14.96
N MET A 36 -18.13 2.40 14.72
CA MET A 36 -16.84 2.83 14.16
C MET A 36 -16.48 2.05 12.89
N SER A 37 -17.47 1.44 12.26
CA SER A 37 -17.28 0.71 11.00
C SER A 37 -17.54 1.61 9.79
N GLY A 38 -16.89 1.27 8.68
CA GLY A 38 -17.07 1.98 7.42
C GLY A 38 -16.04 1.60 6.36
N TRP A 39 -16.15 2.23 5.22
CA TRP A 39 -15.25 2.00 4.09
C TRP A 39 -14.00 2.85 4.21
N MET A 40 -12.86 2.22 4.05
CA MET A 40 -11.54 2.83 4.06
C MET A 40 -10.72 2.38 2.86
N GLY A 41 -9.68 3.12 2.57
CA GLY A 41 -8.80 2.70 1.51
C GLY A 41 -7.33 2.99 1.78
N THR A 42 -6.50 2.22 1.10
CA THR A 42 -5.06 2.43 1.08
C THR A 42 -4.58 2.68 -0.34
N LEU A 43 -3.54 3.51 -0.44
CA LEU A 43 -2.73 3.66 -1.63
C LEU A 43 -1.37 3.02 -1.35
N ASN A 44 -1.00 2.00 -2.11
CA ASN A 44 0.24 1.25 -1.91
C ASN A 44 0.40 0.74 -0.45
N ASP A 45 -0.69 0.19 0.12
CA ASP A 45 -0.79 -0.31 1.48
C ASP A 45 -0.74 0.74 2.61
N TRP A 46 -0.75 2.01 2.26
CA TRP A 46 -0.73 3.13 3.19
C TRP A 46 -2.10 3.80 3.32
N PHE A 47 -2.61 3.98 4.54
CA PHE A 47 -3.84 4.73 4.79
C PHE A 47 -3.61 6.22 4.52
N THR A 48 -4.40 6.78 3.60
CA THR A 48 -4.27 8.18 3.22
C THR A 48 -5.07 9.07 4.17
N ASN A 49 -4.37 9.95 4.89
CA ASN A 49 -5.02 10.88 5.83
C ASN A 49 -5.87 11.95 5.15
N TYR A 50 -5.66 12.18 3.85
CA TYR A 50 -6.36 13.22 3.07
C TYR A 50 -7.49 12.67 2.20
N GLY A 51 -7.78 11.36 2.32
CA GLY A 51 -8.71 10.67 1.42
C GLY A 51 -8.19 10.57 -0.02
N PHE A 52 -8.92 9.84 -0.86
CA PHE A 52 -8.47 9.59 -2.23
C PHE A 52 -8.55 10.79 -3.17
N ALA A 53 -9.33 11.81 -2.84
CA ALA A 53 -9.45 13.00 -3.67
C ALA A 53 -8.13 13.78 -3.82
N ALA A 54 -7.21 13.63 -2.87
CA ALA A 54 -5.87 14.25 -2.92
C ALA A 54 -4.92 13.52 -3.91
N PHE A 55 -5.27 12.33 -4.37
CA PHE A 55 -4.41 11.51 -5.24
C PHE A 55 -4.98 11.49 -6.65
N THR A 56 -4.32 12.20 -7.55
CA THR A 56 -4.73 12.32 -8.95
C THR A 56 -3.55 12.18 -9.91
N VAL A 57 -3.85 11.68 -11.11
CA VAL A 57 -2.86 11.62 -12.20
C VAL A 57 -2.40 13.02 -12.60
N ALA A 58 -3.30 13.98 -12.61
CA ALA A 58 -3.00 15.37 -12.98
C ALA A 58 -2.02 16.05 -12.02
N ALA A 59 -2.09 15.71 -10.72
CA ALA A 59 -1.16 16.22 -9.71
C ALA A 59 0.14 15.39 -9.61
N GLY A 60 0.27 14.29 -10.36
CA GLY A 60 1.40 13.37 -10.26
C GLY A 60 1.43 12.55 -8.97
N THR A 61 0.35 12.60 -8.18
CA THR A 61 0.24 11.86 -6.90
C THR A 61 -0.37 10.47 -7.05
N LEU A 62 -0.85 10.14 -8.25
CA LEU A 62 -1.34 8.82 -8.64
C LEU A 62 -0.78 8.48 -10.02
N GLY A 63 -0.24 7.29 -10.20
CA GLY A 63 0.37 6.87 -11.46
C GLY A 63 0.20 5.39 -11.76
N SER A 64 0.76 4.98 -12.90
CA SER A 64 0.82 3.58 -13.27
C SER A 64 1.63 2.78 -12.25
N GLY A 65 1.12 1.60 -11.88
CA GLY A 65 1.73 0.74 -10.85
C GLY A 65 1.30 1.06 -9.43
N ASP A 66 0.53 2.13 -9.19
CA ASP A 66 -0.10 2.34 -7.89
C ASP A 66 -1.25 1.35 -7.67
N GLU A 67 -1.34 0.82 -6.45
CA GLU A 67 -2.39 -0.08 -6.02
C GLU A 67 -3.34 0.64 -5.05
N ILE A 68 -4.63 0.64 -5.38
CA ILE A 68 -5.68 1.16 -4.49
C ILE A 68 -6.48 -0.03 -3.97
N ARG A 69 -6.61 -0.14 -2.66
CA ARG A 69 -7.50 -1.11 -2.01
C ARG A 69 -8.59 -0.39 -1.26
N ILE A 70 -9.83 -0.84 -1.46
CA ILE A 70 -11.00 -0.41 -0.68
C ILE A 70 -11.36 -1.54 0.26
N MET A 71 -11.50 -1.25 1.54
CA MET A 71 -11.71 -2.22 2.60
C MET A 71 -12.77 -1.73 3.57
N TYR A 72 -13.56 -2.66 4.12
CA TYR A 72 -14.51 -2.34 5.16
C TYR A 72 -13.88 -2.61 6.53
N THR A 73 -13.75 -1.57 7.35
CA THR A 73 -13.32 -1.70 8.75
C THR A 73 -14.51 -1.90 9.67
N ARG A 74 -14.36 -2.73 10.67
CA ARG A 74 -15.35 -2.93 11.74
C ARG A 74 -14.90 -2.35 13.07
N ASN A 75 -13.64 -1.94 13.16
CA ASN A 75 -13.04 -1.48 14.40
C ASN A 75 -12.16 -0.25 14.16
N GLY A 76 -12.57 0.85 14.73
CA GLY A 76 -11.81 2.05 14.96
C GLY A 76 -10.88 2.53 13.84
N TYR A 77 -11.43 3.05 12.76
CA TYR A 77 -10.64 3.73 11.71
C TYR A 77 -9.54 2.83 11.09
N GLY A 78 -9.83 1.55 10.92
CA GLY A 78 -8.91 0.62 10.27
C GLY A 78 -7.94 -0.08 11.20
N ALA A 79 -8.16 -0.07 12.52
CA ALA A 79 -7.31 -0.79 13.46
C ALA A 79 -7.30 -2.31 13.19
N ASP A 80 -8.43 -2.88 12.79
CA ASP A 80 -8.58 -4.26 12.36
C ASP A 80 -7.95 -4.56 10.98
N LEU A 81 -7.63 -3.53 10.22
CA LEU A 81 -7.01 -3.60 8.90
C LEU A 81 -5.50 -3.29 8.93
N GLY A 82 -4.92 -3.16 10.12
CA GLY A 82 -3.49 -2.89 10.33
C GLY A 82 -3.10 -1.42 10.45
N GLY A 83 -4.08 -0.50 10.51
CA GLY A 83 -3.88 0.88 10.94
C GLY A 83 -3.93 0.99 12.47
N SER A 84 -3.19 1.90 13.05
CA SER A 84 -3.32 2.24 14.47
C SER A 84 -2.76 3.63 14.70
N TRP A 85 -3.62 4.53 15.15
CA TRP A 85 -3.25 5.92 15.45
C TRP A 85 -2.39 6.04 16.71
N ASP A 86 -2.52 5.07 17.63
CA ASP A 86 -1.75 4.99 18.86
C ASP A 86 -0.45 4.20 18.72
N ASN A 87 -0.24 3.56 17.57
CA ASN A 87 0.95 2.76 17.32
C ASN A 87 2.03 3.62 16.66
N HIS A 88 3.12 3.84 17.36
CA HIS A 88 4.29 4.60 16.89
C HIS A 88 5.44 3.69 16.45
N ILE A 89 5.19 2.40 16.21
CA ILE A 89 6.21 1.46 15.72
C ILE A 89 6.60 1.85 14.29
N LYS A 90 7.84 2.29 14.14
CA LYS A 90 8.43 2.79 12.88
C LYS A 90 9.35 1.74 12.26
N THR A 91 8.83 0.53 12.05
CA THR A 91 9.58 -0.57 11.43
C THR A 91 8.84 -1.15 10.25
N VAL A 92 9.57 -1.82 9.38
CA VAL A 92 9.02 -2.72 8.37
C VAL A 92 8.81 -4.07 9.05
N LYS A 93 7.63 -4.67 8.92
CA LYS A 93 7.32 -5.99 9.50
C LYS A 93 7.55 -7.15 8.55
N ALA A 94 7.64 -6.87 7.26
CA ALA A 94 7.90 -7.88 6.23
C ALA A 94 8.55 -7.23 5.02
N LEU A 95 9.43 -7.98 4.38
CA LEU A 95 10.04 -7.65 3.09
C LEU A 95 10.03 -8.92 2.25
N THR A 96 9.22 -8.93 1.20
CA THR A 96 9.08 -10.09 0.32
C THR A 96 9.42 -9.75 -1.12
N PHE A 97 9.85 -10.79 -1.86
CA PHE A 97 10.23 -10.69 -3.26
C PHE A 97 9.51 -11.76 -4.06
N SER A 98 9.24 -11.49 -5.33
CA SER A 98 8.60 -12.47 -6.23
C SER A 98 9.53 -13.63 -6.61
N ALA A 99 10.84 -13.45 -6.48
CA ALA A 99 11.85 -14.48 -6.72
C ALA A 99 13.12 -14.17 -5.92
N GLY A 100 13.93 -15.21 -5.66
CA GLY A 100 15.20 -15.10 -4.96
C GLY A 100 15.14 -15.45 -3.49
N GLU A 101 16.31 -15.53 -2.88
CA GLU A 101 16.51 -15.80 -1.46
C GLU A 101 17.17 -14.61 -0.78
N LEU A 102 16.58 -14.17 0.33
CA LEU A 102 17.07 -13.06 1.14
C LEU A 102 18.07 -13.57 2.21
N SER A 103 19.22 -12.95 2.29
CA SER A 103 20.24 -13.24 3.31
C SER A 103 20.75 -11.97 3.99
N PRO A 104 20.77 -11.91 5.32
CA PRO A 104 20.16 -12.87 6.25
C PRO A 104 18.64 -12.96 6.06
N ALA A 105 17.99 -13.93 6.74
CA ALA A 105 16.52 -13.95 6.80
C ALA A 105 15.99 -12.61 7.34
N PHE A 106 14.79 -12.22 6.90
CA PHE A 106 14.22 -10.93 7.29
C PHE A 106 14.09 -10.80 8.82
N ASP A 107 14.58 -9.68 9.33
CA ASP A 107 14.44 -9.25 10.73
C ASP A 107 14.21 -7.73 10.75
N ALA A 108 13.27 -7.25 11.57
CA ALA A 108 12.85 -5.85 11.59
C ALA A 108 13.95 -4.86 12.01
N ASP A 109 14.96 -5.34 12.73
CA ASP A 109 16.10 -4.54 13.20
C ASP A 109 17.31 -4.64 12.26
N THR A 110 17.24 -5.49 11.24
CA THR A 110 18.27 -5.61 10.20
C THR A 110 17.96 -4.68 9.02
N HIS A 111 18.94 -3.89 8.62
CA HIS A 111 18.76 -2.85 7.58
C HIS A 111 19.48 -3.15 6.26
N GLU A 112 20.33 -4.18 6.25
CA GLU A 112 21.08 -4.57 5.05
C GLU A 112 20.90 -6.06 4.77
N TYR A 113 20.58 -6.36 3.51
CA TYR A 113 20.32 -7.70 3.02
C TYR A 113 20.96 -7.92 1.67
N THR A 114 21.21 -9.16 1.33
CA THR A 114 21.55 -9.59 -0.03
C THR A 114 20.40 -10.42 -0.57
N LEU A 115 19.84 -10.04 -1.72
CA LEU A 115 18.92 -10.86 -2.48
C LEU A 115 19.68 -11.61 -3.56
N THR A 116 19.68 -12.93 -3.47
CA THR A 116 20.25 -13.80 -4.50
C THR A 116 19.13 -14.31 -5.39
N VAL A 117 19.22 -14.08 -6.70
CA VAL A 117 18.26 -14.54 -7.71
C VAL A 117 18.91 -15.52 -8.67
N ASP A 118 18.10 -16.39 -9.28
CA ASP A 118 18.56 -17.31 -10.32
C ASP A 118 19.02 -16.55 -11.55
N LYS A 119 20.01 -17.15 -12.26
CA LYS A 119 20.50 -16.61 -13.52
C LYS A 119 19.34 -16.48 -14.53
N GLY A 120 19.18 -15.29 -15.08
CA GLY A 120 18.09 -14.98 -16.04
C GLY A 120 16.85 -14.37 -15.40
N THR A 121 16.88 -14.12 -14.08
CA THR A 121 15.86 -13.27 -13.43
C THR A 121 16.21 -11.81 -13.67
N ASP A 122 15.53 -11.17 -14.62
CA ASP A 122 15.83 -9.78 -15.02
C ASP A 122 15.20 -8.73 -14.07
N SER A 123 14.17 -9.13 -13.33
CA SER A 123 13.48 -8.24 -12.40
C SER A 123 12.69 -9.00 -11.35
N VAL A 124 12.42 -8.35 -10.22
CA VAL A 124 11.60 -8.88 -9.11
C VAL A 124 10.57 -7.86 -8.66
N LEU A 125 9.44 -8.35 -8.16
CA LEU A 125 8.51 -7.53 -7.40
C LEU A 125 9.01 -7.44 -5.95
N VAL A 126 9.13 -6.22 -5.43
CA VAL A 126 9.55 -5.95 -4.05
C VAL A 126 8.35 -5.48 -3.25
N THR A 127 8.02 -6.19 -2.18
CA THR A 127 6.86 -5.87 -1.35
C THR A 127 7.28 -5.66 0.10
N PRO A 128 7.68 -4.43 0.47
CA PRO A 128 7.88 -4.05 1.86
C PRO A 128 6.50 -3.77 2.51
N THR A 129 6.35 -4.16 3.77
CA THR A 129 5.12 -3.93 4.55
C THR A 129 5.47 -3.24 5.86
N ALA A 130 4.92 -2.05 6.09
CA ALA A 130 5.08 -1.35 7.35
C ALA A 130 4.38 -2.09 8.50
N SER A 131 4.92 -1.98 9.72
CA SER A 131 4.26 -2.50 10.93
C SER A 131 2.95 -1.77 11.23
N ASN A 132 2.86 -0.51 10.86
CA ASN A 132 1.66 0.30 10.93
C ASN A 132 1.35 0.86 9.54
N LYS A 133 0.15 0.62 9.01
CA LYS A 133 -0.30 1.13 7.71
C LYS A 133 -0.50 2.65 7.66
N ASN A 134 -0.39 3.35 8.77
CA ASN A 134 -0.31 4.80 8.79
C ASN A 134 1.05 5.33 8.30
N TYR A 135 2.01 4.42 8.07
CA TYR A 135 3.31 4.74 7.50
C TYR A 135 3.48 4.12 6.12
N GLN A 136 4.03 4.89 5.21
CA GLN A 136 4.27 4.47 3.84
C GLN A 136 5.70 3.94 3.68
N VAL A 137 5.87 2.80 3.02
CA VAL A 137 7.19 2.35 2.54
C VAL A 137 7.30 2.61 1.05
N ARG A 138 8.38 3.26 0.63
CA ARG A 138 8.70 3.49 -0.79
C ARG A 138 9.97 2.75 -1.15
N THR A 139 10.01 2.21 -2.36
CA THR A 139 11.13 1.45 -2.90
C THR A 139 11.83 2.21 -4.01
N TYR A 140 13.15 2.26 -3.96
CA TYR A 140 13.98 3.01 -4.92
C TYR A 140 15.13 2.15 -5.44
N VAL A 141 15.54 2.42 -6.69
CA VAL A 141 16.87 2.08 -7.22
C VAL A 141 17.50 3.39 -7.67
N GLY A 142 18.55 3.82 -6.98
CA GLY A 142 19.08 5.18 -7.13
C GLY A 142 18.00 6.21 -6.78
N GLU A 143 17.68 7.10 -7.71
CA GLU A 143 16.64 8.13 -7.56
C GLU A 143 15.27 7.70 -8.11
N THR A 144 15.18 6.54 -8.75
CA THR A 144 13.94 6.05 -9.37
C THR A 144 13.08 5.34 -8.35
N GLU A 145 11.86 5.85 -8.13
CA GLU A 145 10.84 5.20 -7.29
C GLU A 145 10.13 4.09 -8.08
N TYR A 146 10.03 2.91 -7.47
CA TYR A 146 9.26 1.78 -7.96
C TYR A 146 8.00 1.60 -7.13
N LYS A 147 6.84 1.69 -7.77
CA LYS A 147 5.56 1.47 -7.13
C LYS A 147 5.40 0.01 -6.72
N ARG A 148 4.51 -0.26 -5.75
CA ARG A 148 4.30 -1.58 -5.16
C ARG A 148 4.11 -2.71 -6.19
N THR A 149 3.49 -2.42 -7.34
CA THR A 149 3.21 -3.39 -8.41
C THR A 149 4.24 -3.35 -9.54
N ALA A 150 5.27 -2.50 -9.43
CA ALA A 150 6.29 -2.35 -10.45
C ALA A 150 7.45 -3.33 -10.22
N MET A 151 7.93 -3.93 -11.32
CA MET A 151 9.09 -4.81 -11.31
C MET A 151 10.38 -4.01 -11.15
N VAL A 152 11.20 -4.39 -10.19
CA VAL A 152 12.51 -3.78 -9.92
C VAL A 152 13.59 -4.59 -10.64
N PRO A 153 14.48 -3.95 -11.43
CA PRO A 153 15.53 -4.67 -12.15
C PRO A 153 16.55 -5.30 -11.20
N THR A 154 17.04 -6.48 -11.56
CA THR A 154 18.01 -7.29 -10.78
C THR A 154 19.37 -7.39 -11.46
N VAL A 155 19.92 -6.27 -11.93
CA VAL A 155 21.30 -6.24 -12.42
C VAL A 155 22.24 -6.47 -11.24
N ASP A 156 23.28 -7.30 -11.45
CA ASP A 156 24.26 -7.60 -10.41
C ASP A 156 24.87 -6.34 -9.80
N GLY A 157 24.90 -6.28 -8.46
CA GLY A 157 25.33 -5.10 -7.71
C GLY A 157 24.29 -3.99 -7.57
N THR A 158 23.03 -4.19 -8.04
CA THR A 158 21.95 -3.21 -7.83
C THR A 158 21.62 -3.10 -6.34
N THR A 159 21.58 -1.86 -5.83
CA THR A 159 21.09 -1.56 -4.49
C THR A 159 19.62 -1.15 -4.56
N ILE A 160 18.76 -1.89 -3.85
CA ILE A 160 17.35 -1.57 -3.68
C ILE A 160 17.18 -0.95 -2.30
N THR A 161 16.63 0.27 -2.24
CA THR A 161 16.44 1.02 -1.00
C THR A 161 14.95 1.10 -0.66
N CYS A 162 14.55 0.62 0.52
CA CYS A 162 13.20 0.79 1.04
C CYS A 162 13.22 1.86 2.15
N LEU A 163 12.48 2.94 1.97
CA LEU A 163 12.39 4.05 2.92
C LEU A 163 11.02 4.07 3.58
N LEU A 164 11.00 4.11 4.92
CA LEU A 164 9.78 4.25 5.70
C LEU A 164 9.50 5.74 5.96
N TYR A 165 8.36 6.21 5.46
CA TYR A 165 7.87 7.57 5.69
C TYR A 165 6.85 7.57 6.82
N THR A 166 7.13 8.33 7.87
CA THR A 166 6.34 8.37 9.11
C THR A 166 5.55 9.66 9.30
N SER A 167 5.62 10.56 8.35
CA SER A 167 4.83 11.79 8.30
C SER A 167 4.16 11.93 6.93
N PRO A 168 2.95 12.51 6.90
CA PRO A 168 2.30 12.85 5.64
C PRO A 168 3.05 13.97 4.92
#